data_628e2b1bc5df2925dbce4e5418f74ebd
#
_entry.id   628e2b1bc5df2925dbce4e5418f74ebd
#
_cell.length_a   1.000
_cell.length_b   1.000
_cell.length_c   1.000
_cell.angle_alpha   90.00
_cell.angle_beta   90.00
_cell.angle_gamma   90.00
#
_symmetry.space_group_name_H-M   'P 1'
#
loop_
_entity.id
_entity.type
_entity.pdbx_description
1 polymer ?
#
loop_
_entity_poly.entity_id
_entity_poly.type
_entity_poly.pdbx_seq_one_letter_code
_entity_poly.pdbx_strand_id
1 'polypeptide(L)'
;MTNIDLPSLEKEIVIRKITEEDLVEVAALSINSFGPDFSFNKEQLESQVKNFPEGQICIEYKGRVVGSCSSLIVNFKDYTHNHSYTALSDNGYIRNHNPEGQNLYGVEVSVHHDYRKLKIGRRLYNARKQVCKDLNLKSIIIGGRIPNYYKYSHLMSAQAYAERVLKDEIYDPVMTFQKNNGFVLREIIPNYLPDDEASRGYATSMEWINEDYTTE
;
A
#
# COMPACT_ATOMS: atom_id res chain seq x y z
N MET A 1 -9.84 -7.62 -23.82
CA MET A 1 -8.54 -7.17 -23.26
C MET A 1 -7.92 -6.26 -24.28
N THR A 2 -7.86 -4.97 -24.01
CA THR A 2 -7.15 -4.00 -24.84
C THR A 2 -5.67 -4.34 -24.77
N ASN A 3 -5.07 -4.63 -25.91
CA ASN A 3 -3.63 -4.93 -26.00
C ASN A 3 -2.86 -3.61 -25.84
N ILE A 4 -2.66 -3.19 -24.56
CA ILE A 4 -1.96 -1.95 -24.25
C ILE A 4 -0.47 -2.24 -24.31
N ASP A 5 0.19 -1.60 -25.26
CA ASP A 5 1.64 -1.63 -25.45
C ASP A 5 2.33 -0.77 -24.37
N LEU A 6 3.35 -1.32 -23.71
CA LEU A 6 4.12 -0.62 -22.68
C LEU A 6 4.71 0.71 -23.12
N PRO A 7 5.37 0.82 -24.32
CA PRO A 7 5.87 2.10 -24.82
C PRO A 7 4.79 3.18 -25.03
N SER A 8 3.60 2.80 -25.49
CA SER A 8 2.45 3.71 -25.60
C SER A 8 1.94 4.16 -24.24
N LEU A 9 1.82 3.23 -23.31
CA LEU A 9 1.41 3.53 -21.93
C LEU A 9 2.38 4.55 -21.31
N GLU A 10 3.68 4.34 -21.45
CA GLU A 10 4.72 5.19 -20.86
C GLU A 10 4.69 6.64 -21.30
N LYS A 11 4.20 6.90 -22.50
CA LYS A 11 4.06 8.26 -23.04
C LYS A 11 2.81 9.00 -22.57
N GLU A 12 1.78 8.24 -22.16
CA GLU A 12 0.45 8.78 -21.91
C GLU A 12 0.03 8.70 -20.41
N ILE A 13 0.82 8.03 -19.57
CA ILE A 13 0.54 8.00 -18.13
C ILE A 13 0.97 9.31 -17.45
N VAL A 14 0.12 9.79 -16.55
CA VAL A 14 0.40 10.90 -15.63
C VAL A 14 0.36 10.37 -14.20
N ILE A 15 1.41 10.65 -13.44
CA ILE A 15 1.44 10.38 -11.99
C ILE A 15 1.22 11.71 -11.29
N ARG A 16 0.16 11.78 -10.50
CA ARG A 16 -0.25 13.03 -9.85
C ARG A 16 -0.95 12.78 -8.52
N LYS A 17 -1.15 13.83 -7.74
CA LYS A 17 -2.00 13.80 -6.55
C LYS A 17 -3.45 13.52 -6.94
N ILE A 18 -4.16 12.84 -6.04
CA ILE A 18 -5.61 12.66 -6.13
C ILE A 18 -6.28 13.99 -5.78
N THR A 19 -7.29 14.36 -6.55
CA THR A 19 -8.15 15.53 -6.32
C THR A 19 -9.57 15.09 -5.95
N GLU A 20 -10.41 16.02 -5.53
CA GLU A 20 -11.81 15.73 -5.21
C GLU A 20 -12.59 15.16 -6.41
N GLU A 21 -12.21 15.53 -7.62
CA GLU A 21 -12.83 15.05 -8.88
C GLU A 21 -12.56 13.55 -9.13
N ASP A 22 -11.47 13.04 -8.59
CA ASP A 22 -11.04 11.63 -8.77
C ASP A 22 -11.74 10.66 -7.81
N LEU A 23 -12.37 11.14 -6.74
CA LEU A 23 -12.81 10.31 -5.61
C LEU A 23 -13.75 9.18 -6.02
N VAL A 24 -14.62 9.42 -6.99
CA VAL A 24 -15.55 8.40 -7.51
C VAL A 24 -14.79 7.27 -8.22
N GLU A 25 -13.82 7.62 -9.06
CA GLU A 25 -13.01 6.62 -9.77
C GLU A 25 -12.08 5.86 -8.80
N VAL A 26 -11.48 6.56 -7.84
CA VAL A 26 -10.61 5.94 -6.82
C VAL A 26 -11.42 4.98 -5.93
N ALA A 27 -12.62 5.35 -5.49
CA ALA A 27 -13.50 4.46 -4.74
C ALA A 27 -13.87 3.20 -5.54
N ALA A 28 -14.24 3.35 -6.81
CA ALA A 28 -14.52 2.23 -7.68
C ALA A 28 -13.30 1.32 -7.89
N LEU A 29 -12.11 1.92 -8.00
CA LEU A 29 -10.84 1.19 -8.12
C LEU A 29 -10.52 0.39 -6.86
N SER A 30 -10.73 0.96 -5.67
CA SER A 30 -10.56 0.30 -4.37
C SER A 30 -11.52 -0.90 -4.25
N ILE A 31 -12.82 -0.72 -4.56
CA ILE A 31 -13.82 -1.81 -4.56
C ILE A 31 -13.40 -2.94 -5.51
N ASN A 32 -12.94 -2.63 -6.71
CA ASN A 32 -12.49 -3.62 -7.69
C ASN A 32 -11.23 -4.38 -7.26
N SER A 33 -10.42 -3.78 -6.40
CA SER A 33 -9.16 -4.37 -5.92
C SER A 33 -9.34 -5.22 -4.68
N PHE A 34 -10.19 -4.81 -3.74
CA PHE A 34 -10.31 -5.41 -2.40
C PHE A 34 -11.71 -5.94 -2.05
N GLY A 35 -12.70 -5.66 -2.89
CA GLY A 35 -14.10 -5.92 -2.57
C GLY A 35 -14.71 -4.83 -1.69
N PRO A 36 -16.04 -4.85 -1.48
CA PRO A 36 -16.76 -3.80 -0.75
C PRO A 36 -16.36 -3.68 0.73
N ASP A 37 -15.98 -4.80 1.35
CA ASP A 37 -15.72 -4.87 2.80
C ASP A 37 -14.37 -4.24 3.20
N PHE A 38 -13.41 -4.17 2.27
CA PHE A 38 -12.06 -3.66 2.50
C PHE A 38 -11.72 -2.41 1.67
N SER A 39 -12.70 -1.85 0.96
CA SER A 39 -12.52 -0.66 0.13
C SER A 39 -12.82 0.62 0.90
N PHE A 40 -12.26 1.73 0.42
CA PHE A 40 -12.59 3.04 0.96
C PHE A 40 -13.90 3.57 0.38
N ASN A 41 -14.71 4.16 1.25
CA ASN A 41 -15.86 4.97 0.86
C ASN A 41 -15.43 6.42 0.52
N LYS A 42 -16.38 7.22 0.04
CA LYS A 42 -16.11 8.59 -0.38
C LYS A 42 -15.63 9.47 0.77
N GLU A 43 -16.25 9.35 1.94
CA GLU A 43 -15.91 10.14 3.14
C GLU A 43 -14.49 9.87 3.64
N GLN A 44 -14.04 8.60 3.56
CA GLN A 44 -12.66 8.24 3.88
C GLN A 44 -11.68 8.87 2.89
N LEU A 45 -11.97 8.81 1.58
CA LEU A 45 -11.12 9.39 0.54
C LEU A 45 -11.08 10.93 0.64
N GLU A 46 -12.20 11.60 0.91
CA GLU A 46 -12.25 13.05 1.20
C GLU A 46 -11.36 13.41 2.39
N SER A 47 -11.44 12.61 3.46
CA SER A 47 -10.61 12.79 4.64
C SER A 47 -9.12 12.61 4.33
N GLN A 48 -8.76 11.62 3.51
CA GLN A 48 -7.37 11.36 3.10
C GLN A 48 -6.80 12.53 2.30
N VAL A 49 -7.52 13.01 1.28
CA VAL A 49 -7.10 14.15 0.46
C VAL A 49 -6.98 15.43 1.29
N LYS A 50 -7.87 15.64 2.26
CA LYS A 50 -7.84 16.79 3.16
C LYS A 50 -6.67 16.76 4.15
N ASN A 51 -6.39 15.60 4.77
CA ASN A 51 -5.42 15.50 5.85
C ASN A 51 -3.97 15.40 5.34
N PHE A 52 -3.74 14.72 4.23
CA PHE A 52 -2.40 14.56 3.64
C PHE A 52 -2.47 14.36 2.12
N PRO A 53 -2.69 15.42 1.34
CA PRO A 53 -2.81 15.34 -0.12
C PRO A 53 -1.55 14.83 -0.81
N GLU A 54 -0.35 15.08 -0.25
CA GLU A 54 0.93 14.60 -0.79
C GLU A 54 1.04 13.08 -0.81
N GLY A 55 0.40 12.42 0.15
CA GLY A 55 0.38 10.96 0.29
C GLY A 55 -0.68 10.25 -0.54
N GLN A 56 -1.56 11.01 -1.20
CA GLN A 56 -2.66 10.48 -2.02
C GLN A 56 -2.30 10.63 -3.49
N ILE A 57 -1.89 9.53 -4.13
CA ILE A 57 -1.33 9.53 -5.48
C ILE A 57 -2.16 8.65 -6.39
N CYS A 58 -2.43 9.10 -7.61
CA CYS A 58 -2.99 8.28 -8.67
C CYS A 58 -2.10 8.23 -9.91
N ILE A 59 -2.35 7.22 -10.72
CA ILE A 59 -1.85 7.12 -12.10
C ILE A 59 -3.04 7.23 -13.01
N GLU A 60 -3.02 8.27 -13.84
CA GLU A 60 -3.99 8.49 -14.90
C GLU A 60 -3.44 7.98 -16.24
N TYR A 61 -4.30 7.36 -17.03
CA TYR A 61 -4.04 6.97 -18.41
C TYR A 61 -5.25 7.31 -19.27
N LYS A 62 -5.04 8.19 -20.26
CA LYS A 62 -6.12 8.65 -21.17
C LYS A 62 -7.35 9.19 -20.43
N GLY A 63 -7.13 10.03 -19.42
CA GLY A 63 -8.20 10.65 -18.64
C GLY A 63 -8.93 9.71 -17.65
N ARG A 64 -8.39 8.52 -17.36
CA ARG A 64 -8.94 7.57 -16.38
C ARG A 64 -7.93 7.21 -15.31
N VAL A 65 -8.36 7.12 -14.08
CA VAL A 65 -7.53 6.61 -12.97
C VAL A 65 -7.38 5.09 -13.10
N VAL A 66 -6.16 4.62 -13.34
CA VAL A 66 -5.83 3.20 -13.54
C VAL A 66 -5.07 2.59 -12.35
N GLY A 67 -4.65 3.41 -11.42
CA GLY A 67 -4.02 2.99 -10.18
C GLY A 67 -4.00 4.12 -9.16
N SER A 68 -4.01 3.77 -7.87
CA SER A 68 -3.93 4.71 -6.76
C SER A 68 -3.15 4.15 -5.59
N CYS A 69 -2.61 5.01 -4.75
CA CYS A 69 -2.09 4.63 -3.45
C CYS A 69 -2.32 5.74 -2.42
N SER A 70 -2.54 5.31 -1.18
CA SER A 70 -2.76 6.16 -0.02
C SER A 70 -1.68 5.97 1.01
N SER A 71 -1.28 7.04 1.68
CA SER A 71 -0.28 7.05 2.74
C SER A 71 -0.62 8.09 3.81
N LEU A 72 0.00 7.96 4.99
CA LEU A 72 0.03 9.00 6.02
C LEU A 72 1.41 9.03 6.67
N ILE A 73 1.74 10.12 7.35
CA ILE A 73 2.97 10.21 8.15
C ILE A 73 2.62 9.84 9.60
N VAL A 74 3.49 9.04 10.23
CA VAL A 74 3.38 8.61 11.63
C VAL A 74 4.75 8.56 12.29
N ASN A 75 4.78 8.57 13.62
CA ASN A 75 5.90 8.01 14.37
C ASN A 75 5.61 6.54 14.63
N PHE A 76 6.19 5.65 13.85
CA PHE A 76 5.86 4.22 13.96
C PHE A 76 6.19 3.63 15.35
N LYS A 77 7.19 4.19 16.05
CA LYS A 77 7.52 3.82 17.44
C LYS A 77 6.38 4.04 18.45
N ASP A 78 5.39 4.89 18.12
CA ASP A 78 4.24 5.17 18.99
C ASP A 78 3.18 4.05 18.91
N TYR A 79 3.35 3.13 17.96
CA TYR A 79 2.48 1.96 17.78
C TYR A 79 3.15 0.71 18.34
N THR A 80 2.39 -0.10 19.04
CA THR A 80 2.86 -1.39 19.58
C THR A 80 3.05 -2.43 18.48
N HIS A 81 3.83 -3.48 18.74
CA HIS A 81 4.02 -4.59 17.80
C HIS A 81 2.74 -5.29 17.31
N ASN A 82 1.62 -5.13 18.01
CA ASN A 82 0.32 -5.72 17.68
C ASN A 82 -0.71 -4.67 17.21
N HIS A 83 -0.26 -3.62 16.51
CA HIS A 83 -1.18 -2.63 15.96
C HIS A 83 -2.06 -3.22 14.85
N SER A 84 -3.32 -2.81 14.82
CA SER A 84 -4.24 -3.16 13.73
C SER A 84 -4.19 -2.13 12.59
N TYR A 85 -4.65 -2.53 11.41
CA TYR A 85 -4.89 -1.61 10.30
C TYR A 85 -5.77 -0.42 10.70
N THR A 86 -6.86 -0.72 11.41
CA THR A 86 -7.81 0.29 11.91
C THR A 86 -7.15 1.33 12.82
N ALA A 87 -6.32 0.89 13.76
CA ALA A 87 -5.62 1.79 14.67
C ALA A 87 -4.60 2.68 13.94
N LEU A 88 -3.87 2.12 12.97
CA LEU A 88 -2.81 2.80 12.26
C LEU A 88 -3.31 3.78 11.20
N SER A 89 -4.42 3.44 10.52
CA SER A 89 -5.03 4.28 9.48
C SER A 89 -6.21 5.12 9.98
N ASP A 90 -6.57 5.06 11.27
CA ASP A 90 -7.81 5.61 11.78
C ASP A 90 -9.01 5.14 10.94
N ASN A 91 -9.11 3.82 10.79
CA ASN A 91 -10.13 3.18 9.97
C ASN A 91 -10.19 3.74 8.53
N GLY A 92 -9.04 4.06 7.96
CA GLY A 92 -8.94 4.62 6.60
C GLY A 92 -9.19 6.12 6.48
N TYR A 93 -9.54 6.82 7.56
CA TYR A 93 -9.73 8.29 7.55
C TYR A 93 -8.41 9.07 7.65
N ILE A 94 -7.33 8.46 8.14
CA ILE A 94 -6.00 9.06 8.35
C ILE A 94 -6.01 10.39 9.12
N ARG A 95 -7.00 10.64 10.01
CA ARG A 95 -7.06 11.85 10.85
C ARG A 95 -5.93 11.92 11.89
N ASN A 96 -5.30 10.76 12.14
CA ASN A 96 -4.10 10.59 12.95
C ASN A 96 -2.80 10.88 12.17
N HIS A 97 -2.88 11.44 10.96
CA HIS A 97 -1.71 11.93 10.23
C HIS A 97 -0.91 12.90 11.10
N ASN A 98 0.38 12.65 11.25
CA ASN A 98 1.28 13.46 12.07
C ASN A 98 2.39 14.05 11.18
N PRO A 99 2.33 15.33 10.78
CA PRO A 99 3.33 15.94 9.90
C PRO A 99 4.75 15.97 10.51
N GLU A 100 4.87 15.88 11.84
CA GLU A 100 6.16 15.80 12.56
C GLU A 100 6.65 14.36 12.73
N GLY A 101 5.94 13.39 12.15
CA GLY A 101 6.31 11.98 12.17
C GLY A 101 7.54 11.69 11.32
N GLN A 102 8.15 10.54 11.55
CA GLN A 102 9.40 10.17 10.90
C GLN A 102 9.26 9.06 9.85
N ASN A 103 8.07 8.44 9.77
CA ASN A 103 7.84 7.32 8.86
C ASN A 103 6.62 7.60 7.98
N LEU A 104 6.72 7.26 6.69
CA LEU A 104 5.57 7.20 5.81
C LEU A 104 4.92 5.83 5.95
N TYR A 105 3.64 5.77 6.30
CA TYR A 105 2.90 4.52 6.34
C TYR A 105 2.05 4.35 5.09
N GLY A 106 2.26 3.24 4.38
CA GLY A 106 1.48 2.91 3.19
C GLY A 106 0.19 2.20 3.57
N VAL A 107 -0.94 2.85 3.32
CA VAL A 107 -2.28 2.39 3.69
C VAL A 107 -2.85 1.44 2.65
N GLU A 108 -2.82 1.84 1.37
CA GLU A 108 -3.38 1.07 0.27
C GLU A 108 -2.57 1.24 -1.02
N VAL A 109 -2.65 0.26 -1.90
CA VAL A 109 -2.28 0.35 -3.31
C VAL A 109 -3.28 -0.44 -4.15
N SER A 110 -3.95 0.24 -5.07
CA SER A 110 -4.93 -0.34 -5.99
C SER A 110 -4.46 -0.21 -7.45
N VAL A 111 -4.68 -1.26 -8.24
CA VAL A 111 -4.41 -1.25 -9.69
C VAL A 111 -5.57 -1.91 -10.42
N HIS A 112 -6.13 -1.17 -11.37
CA HIS A 112 -7.22 -1.66 -12.21
C HIS A 112 -6.81 -2.96 -12.91
N HIS A 113 -7.69 -3.96 -12.92
CA HIS A 113 -7.38 -5.33 -13.37
C HIS A 113 -6.86 -5.39 -14.82
N ASP A 114 -7.38 -4.56 -15.71
CA ASP A 114 -6.95 -4.50 -17.13
C ASP A 114 -5.55 -3.92 -17.30
N TYR A 115 -5.03 -3.21 -16.30
CA TYR A 115 -3.72 -2.57 -16.31
C TYR A 115 -2.68 -3.29 -15.45
N ARG A 116 -3.05 -4.46 -14.89
CA ARG A 116 -2.09 -5.34 -14.21
C ARG A 116 -1.00 -5.79 -15.18
N LYS A 117 0.19 -6.11 -14.64
CA LYS A 117 1.40 -6.46 -15.42
C LYS A 117 2.01 -5.33 -16.25
N LEU A 118 1.41 -4.14 -16.28
CA LEU A 118 1.95 -2.93 -16.92
C LEU A 118 2.80 -2.07 -15.99
N LYS A 119 3.31 -2.65 -14.91
CA LYS A 119 4.17 -2.01 -13.89
C LYS A 119 3.53 -0.82 -13.16
N ILE A 120 2.20 -0.65 -13.22
CA ILE A 120 1.47 0.44 -12.53
C ILE A 120 1.76 0.43 -11.01
N GLY A 121 1.64 -0.72 -10.35
CA GLY A 121 1.95 -0.84 -8.92
C GLY A 121 3.38 -0.43 -8.57
N ARG A 122 4.38 -0.81 -9.38
CA ARG A 122 5.78 -0.39 -9.19
C ARG A 122 5.94 1.12 -9.31
N ARG A 123 5.23 1.76 -10.24
CA ARG A 123 5.27 3.22 -10.42
C ARG A 123 4.65 3.94 -9.22
N LEU A 124 3.55 3.42 -8.66
CA LEU A 124 2.96 3.93 -7.42
C LEU A 124 3.94 3.80 -6.23
N TYR A 125 4.64 2.67 -6.11
CA TYR A 125 5.67 2.49 -5.09
C TYR A 125 6.84 3.48 -5.26
N ASN A 126 7.28 3.72 -6.50
CA ASN A 126 8.32 4.71 -6.77
C ASN A 126 7.86 6.13 -6.44
N ALA A 127 6.63 6.49 -6.78
CA ALA A 127 6.05 7.79 -6.41
C ALA A 127 5.94 7.95 -4.89
N ARG A 128 5.50 6.92 -4.17
CA ARG A 128 5.49 6.91 -2.70
C ARG A 128 6.90 7.06 -2.10
N LYS A 129 7.90 6.40 -2.69
CA LYS A 129 9.30 6.58 -2.28
C LYS A 129 9.79 8.00 -2.51
N GLN A 130 9.37 8.62 -3.61
CA GLN A 130 9.71 10.02 -3.89
C GLN A 130 9.10 10.95 -2.83
N VAL A 131 7.83 10.79 -2.46
CA VAL A 131 7.21 11.53 -1.35
C VAL A 131 7.99 11.36 -0.04
N CYS A 132 8.40 10.12 0.28
CA CYS A 132 9.21 9.85 1.48
C CYS A 132 10.55 10.60 1.46
N LYS A 133 11.21 10.69 0.31
CA LYS A 133 12.46 11.44 0.13
C LYS A 133 12.25 12.94 0.19
N ASP A 134 11.25 13.46 -0.52
CA ASP A 134 10.96 14.90 -0.61
C ASP A 134 10.61 15.49 0.77
N LEU A 135 9.99 14.68 1.64
CA LEU A 135 9.63 15.06 3.00
C LEU A 135 10.70 14.65 4.04
N ASN A 136 11.87 14.20 3.60
CA ASN A 136 12.97 13.74 4.45
C ASN A 136 12.53 12.78 5.56
N LEU A 137 11.71 11.77 5.20
CA LEU A 137 11.26 10.74 6.14
C LEU A 137 12.24 9.57 6.18
N LYS A 138 12.39 8.92 7.33
CA LYS A 138 13.35 7.83 7.56
C LYS A 138 13.07 6.58 6.73
N SER A 139 11.79 6.25 6.58
CA SER A 139 11.41 4.99 5.95
C SER A 139 9.95 4.99 5.50
N ILE A 140 9.61 4.00 4.69
CA ILE A 140 8.22 3.64 4.39
C ILE A 140 7.93 2.31 5.07
N ILE A 141 6.87 2.24 5.85
CA ILE A 141 6.38 1.02 6.50
C ILE A 141 5.02 0.65 5.90
N ILE A 142 4.79 -0.63 5.69
CA ILE A 142 3.56 -1.15 5.10
C ILE A 142 3.13 -2.40 5.86
N GLY A 143 1.87 -2.44 6.28
CA GLY A 143 1.21 -3.66 6.72
C GLY A 143 0.72 -4.46 5.52
N GLY A 144 1.50 -5.44 5.07
CA GLY A 144 1.18 -6.24 3.90
C GLY A 144 0.34 -7.47 4.23
N ARG A 145 -0.84 -7.60 3.62
CA ARG A 145 -1.61 -8.86 3.66
C ARG A 145 -0.78 -10.01 3.09
N ILE A 146 -1.09 -11.24 3.52
CA ILE A 146 -0.48 -12.47 2.99
C ILE A 146 -1.57 -13.40 2.44
N PRO A 147 -2.23 -13.01 1.33
CA PRO A 147 -3.51 -13.62 0.91
C PRO A 147 -3.43 -15.09 0.47
N ASN A 148 -2.24 -15.65 0.29
CA ASN A 148 -2.09 -17.08 0.04
C ASN A 148 -1.84 -17.91 1.32
N TYR A 149 -1.71 -17.27 2.49
CA TYR A 149 -1.41 -17.97 3.73
C TYR A 149 -2.50 -18.98 4.14
N TYR A 150 -3.77 -18.74 3.83
CA TYR A 150 -4.84 -19.71 4.13
C TYR A 150 -4.56 -21.12 3.59
N LYS A 151 -3.83 -21.24 2.47
CA LYS A 151 -3.46 -22.52 1.86
C LYS A 151 -2.44 -23.31 2.70
N TYR A 152 -1.70 -22.62 3.54
CA TYR A 152 -0.56 -23.14 4.30
C TYR A 152 -0.74 -23.08 5.80
N SER A 153 -1.77 -22.39 6.29
CA SER A 153 -1.98 -22.14 7.72
C SER A 153 -2.13 -23.40 8.58
N HIS A 154 -2.55 -24.53 7.97
CA HIS A 154 -2.63 -25.82 8.62
C HIS A 154 -1.29 -26.60 8.63
N LEU A 155 -0.28 -26.13 7.87
CA LEU A 155 1.02 -26.77 7.72
C LEU A 155 2.13 -26.02 8.46
N MET A 156 2.01 -24.69 8.58
CA MET A 156 3.06 -23.87 9.16
C MET A 156 2.54 -22.56 9.74
N SER A 157 3.33 -21.95 10.63
CA SER A 157 3.04 -20.61 11.17
C SER A 157 3.17 -19.51 10.10
N ALA A 158 2.56 -18.33 10.35
CA ALA A 158 2.69 -17.17 9.46
C ALA A 158 4.17 -16.71 9.32
N GLN A 159 4.97 -16.83 10.38
CA GLN A 159 6.40 -16.58 10.35
C GLN A 159 7.13 -17.52 9.37
N ALA A 160 6.93 -18.83 9.51
CA ALA A 160 7.56 -19.82 8.63
C ALA A 160 7.10 -19.68 7.17
N TYR A 161 5.82 -19.29 6.95
CA TYR A 161 5.31 -18.97 5.63
C TYR A 161 6.05 -17.78 5.01
N ALA A 162 6.14 -16.67 5.74
CA ALA A 162 6.83 -15.46 5.27
C ALA A 162 8.30 -15.73 4.95
N GLU A 163 9.01 -16.50 5.78
CA GLU A 163 10.41 -16.90 5.53
C GLU A 163 10.57 -17.68 4.22
N ARG A 164 9.63 -18.58 3.90
CA ARG A 164 9.63 -19.31 2.64
C ARG A 164 9.31 -18.43 1.44
N VAL A 165 8.44 -17.43 1.59
CA VAL A 165 8.20 -16.43 0.55
C VAL A 165 9.46 -15.60 0.29
N LEU A 166 10.20 -15.23 1.33
CA LEU A 166 11.47 -14.50 1.17
C LEU A 166 12.55 -15.32 0.44
N LYS A 167 12.53 -16.64 0.60
CA LYS A 167 13.44 -17.58 -0.09
C LYS A 167 12.97 -17.98 -1.49
N ASP A 168 11.86 -17.41 -1.99
CA ASP A 168 11.22 -17.78 -3.26
C ASP A 168 10.74 -19.25 -3.34
N GLU A 169 10.57 -19.93 -2.19
CA GLU A 169 10.00 -21.27 -2.09
C GLU A 169 8.48 -21.29 -2.21
N ILE A 170 7.82 -20.20 -1.81
CA ILE A 170 6.39 -19.97 -1.91
C ILE A 170 6.14 -18.61 -2.57
N TYR A 171 5.16 -18.55 -3.46
CA TYR A 171 4.71 -17.28 -4.04
C TYR A 171 3.54 -16.72 -3.25
N ASP A 172 3.68 -15.49 -2.75
CA ASP A 172 2.59 -14.65 -2.24
C ASP A 172 2.52 -13.36 -3.05
N PRO A 173 1.35 -13.01 -3.62
CA PRO A 173 1.26 -11.89 -4.55
C PRO A 173 1.60 -10.54 -3.93
N VAL A 174 1.29 -10.33 -2.65
CA VAL A 174 1.53 -9.06 -1.96
C VAL A 174 2.96 -9.02 -1.43
N MET A 175 3.35 -9.99 -0.62
CA MET A 175 4.67 -10.01 -0.01
C MET A 175 5.80 -10.11 -1.05
N THR A 176 5.62 -10.94 -2.11
CA THR A 176 6.59 -11.04 -3.21
C THR A 176 6.72 -9.71 -3.95
N PHE A 177 5.58 -9.00 -4.16
CA PHE A 177 5.60 -7.68 -4.80
C PHE A 177 6.35 -6.65 -3.94
N GLN A 178 6.12 -6.62 -2.63
CA GLN A 178 6.79 -5.73 -1.69
C GLN A 178 8.31 -6.00 -1.65
N LYS A 179 8.71 -7.28 -1.50
CA LYS A 179 10.11 -7.72 -1.59
C LYS A 179 10.79 -7.23 -2.89
N ASN A 180 10.12 -7.44 -4.04
CA ASN A 180 10.65 -7.04 -5.36
C ASN A 180 10.71 -5.51 -5.57
N ASN A 181 10.07 -4.73 -4.68
CA ASN A 181 10.20 -3.29 -4.62
C ASN A 181 11.17 -2.81 -3.52
N GLY A 182 12.00 -3.71 -2.96
CA GLY A 182 13.07 -3.38 -2.02
C GLY A 182 12.62 -3.21 -0.58
N PHE A 183 11.43 -3.72 -0.22
CA PHE A 183 10.99 -3.76 1.16
C PHE A 183 11.52 -5.02 1.85
N VAL A 184 11.87 -4.87 3.12
CA VAL A 184 12.43 -5.91 3.98
C VAL A 184 11.42 -6.26 5.08
N LEU A 185 11.22 -7.54 5.36
CA LEU A 185 10.38 -7.99 6.46
C LEU A 185 10.98 -7.58 7.81
N ARG A 186 10.15 -6.97 8.66
CA ARG A 186 10.48 -6.62 10.05
C ARG A 186 9.85 -7.58 11.04
N GLU A 187 8.53 -7.78 10.92
CA GLU A 187 7.78 -8.65 11.83
C GLU A 187 6.51 -9.19 11.17
N ILE A 188 5.91 -10.18 11.82
CA ILE A 188 4.55 -10.66 11.53
C ILE A 188 3.59 -10.00 12.51
N ILE A 189 2.52 -9.41 11.99
CA ILE A 189 1.51 -8.73 12.80
C ILE A 189 0.26 -9.63 12.88
N PRO A 190 -0.06 -10.21 14.05
CA PRO A 190 -1.31 -10.93 14.25
C PRO A 190 -2.49 -9.95 14.40
N ASN A 191 -3.68 -10.38 14.02
CA ASN A 191 -4.92 -9.61 14.15
C ASN A 191 -4.87 -8.21 13.46
N TYR A 192 -4.06 -8.09 12.41
CA TYR A 192 -3.93 -6.83 11.67
C TYR A 192 -5.23 -6.46 10.94
N LEU A 193 -5.83 -7.42 10.25
CA LEU A 193 -7.15 -7.38 9.63
C LEU A 193 -7.90 -8.66 10.03
N PRO A 194 -8.61 -8.67 11.18
CA PRO A 194 -9.21 -9.89 11.71
C PRO A 194 -10.15 -10.62 10.74
N ASP A 195 -10.89 -9.88 9.93
CA ASP A 195 -11.86 -10.39 8.97
C ASP A 195 -11.22 -10.87 7.64
N ASP A 196 -9.90 -10.73 7.48
CA ASP A 196 -9.17 -11.21 6.30
C ASP A 196 -8.89 -12.72 6.39
N GLU A 197 -9.87 -13.52 6.00
CA GLU A 197 -9.75 -14.98 6.00
C GLU A 197 -8.59 -15.48 5.13
N ALA A 198 -8.28 -14.80 4.03
CA ALA A 198 -7.22 -15.19 3.11
C ALA A 198 -5.82 -15.09 3.75
N SER A 199 -5.61 -14.13 4.65
CA SER A 199 -4.40 -13.97 5.44
C SER A 199 -4.51 -14.53 6.85
N ARG A 200 -5.66 -15.11 7.24
CA ARG A 200 -5.96 -15.56 8.61
C ARG A 200 -5.78 -14.44 9.64
N GLY A 201 -6.10 -13.21 9.27
CA GLY A 201 -5.93 -12.02 10.10
C GLY A 201 -4.50 -11.51 10.23
N TYR A 202 -3.50 -12.18 9.63
CA TYR A 202 -2.10 -11.80 9.70
C TYR A 202 -1.70 -10.80 8.61
N ALA A 203 -0.70 -9.99 8.95
CA ALA A 203 0.04 -9.19 7.97
C ALA A 203 1.55 -9.28 8.23
N THR A 204 2.33 -8.84 7.24
CA THR A 204 3.77 -8.60 7.38
C THR A 204 4.02 -7.11 7.54
N SER A 205 4.80 -6.69 8.55
CA SER A 205 5.40 -5.36 8.58
C SER A 205 6.60 -5.36 7.65
N MET A 206 6.48 -4.64 6.54
CA MET A 206 7.53 -4.52 5.54
C MET A 206 8.05 -3.09 5.52
N GLU A 207 9.36 -2.89 5.53
CA GLU A 207 9.98 -1.58 5.57
C GLU A 207 10.95 -1.36 4.41
N TRP A 208 10.87 -0.19 3.81
CA TRP A 208 11.88 0.36 2.90
C TRP A 208 12.57 1.55 3.58
N ILE A 209 13.89 1.51 3.67
CA ILE A 209 14.71 2.55 4.28
C ILE A 209 15.02 3.63 3.25
N ASN A 210 14.86 4.89 3.65
CA ASN A 210 15.30 6.03 2.86
C ASN A 210 16.79 6.30 3.15
N GLU A 211 17.64 5.87 2.22
CA GLU A 211 19.09 6.06 2.34
C GLU A 211 19.51 7.54 2.22
N ASP A 212 18.63 8.40 1.67
CA ASP A 212 18.87 9.84 1.53
C ASP A 212 18.43 10.64 2.77
N TYR A 213 17.88 9.96 3.81
CA TYR A 213 17.45 10.62 5.03
C TYR A 213 18.60 11.30 5.75
N THR A 214 18.41 12.57 6.11
CA THR A 214 19.37 13.36 6.88
C THR A 214 18.76 13.77 8.23
N THR A 215 19.54 13.61 9.31
CA THR A 215 19.21 14.26 10.60
C THR A 215 19.68 15.69 10.54
N GLU A 216 18.74 16.64 10.69
CA GLU A 216 19.12 18.04 10.97
C GLU A 216 19.87 18.15 12.29
#